data_6fcc839930d6b0630543b78786d53f74
#
_entry.id   6fcc839930d6b0630543b78786d53f74
#
_cell.length_a   1.000
_cell.length_b   1.000
_cell.length_c   1.000
_cell.angle_alpha   90.00
_cell.angle_beta   90.00
_cell.angle_gamma   90.00
#
_symmetry.space_group_name_H-M   'P 1'
#
loop_
_entity.id
_entity.type
_entity.pdbx_description
1 polymer ?
#
loop_
_entity_poly.entity_id
_entity_poly.type
_entity_poly.pdbx_seq_one_letter_code
_entity_poly.pdbx_strand_id
1 'polypeptide(L)'
;YLAVTGVQTCALPIYNGRGIPVDMHAKGISAERLVFTTLHAGGKFDNSAYKTSGGLHGVGSSVVNALSTYLDIKISRDGYIHHDHYERGIPTIELEAGLLPKLGKTRGTGTCVNFLPDPEIFEKTRFGAADVKSRLHETAYLNPELTIHFEDRRGDTPEDIEYHEPEGIVGFIRDLNKNAQPLHDPVYFKGEADGIQVEVAFQFTNEFRENVLGFCNNIYNAEGGTHLTGFKTTFTTVMNTYAREIGVLKDKDPNFTGADIRNGMTAVVSIKHPAPRFEGQTKTKLDNQDASRATGKVAGEQLVLFFDRNLETLKIVLSCAEKAAKIRKTEERAKTNLLTKQKYSFDSNGKLANCEKKDPSLCEIFIVEGDSAGGSAKTARDRNYQAILPIRGKILNRSEERRVGK
;
A
#
# COMPACT_ATOMS: atom_id res chain seq x y z
N TYR A 1 21.97 2.03 15.13
CA TYR A 1 21.92 3.46 15.49
C TYR A 1 21.66 4.29 14.23
N LEU A 2 20.63 5.11 14.24
CA LEU A 2 20.46 6.20 13.30
C LEU A 2 20.47 7.49 14.13
N ALA A 3 21.58 8.19 14.17
CA ALA A 3 21.67 9.48 14.82
C ALA A 3 21.54 10.59 13.73
N VAL A 4 20.59 11.48 13.92
CA VAL A 4 20.51 12.72 13.11
C VAL A 4 21.12 13.82 13.96
N THR A 5 22.36 14.20 13.65
CA THR A 5 23.12 15.11 14.50
C THR A 5 23.08 16.56 14.02
N GLY A 6 22.88 17.48 14.97
CA GLY A 6 23.36 18.86 14.99
C GLY A 6 22.73 19.85 14.01
N VAL A 7 23.20 21.07 14.09
CA VAL A 7 22.75 22.29 13.38
C VAL A 7 22.73 22.17 11.85
N GLN A 8 23.41 21.20 11.30
CA GLN A 8 23.38 20.83 9.88
C GLN A 8 22.64 19.49 9.74
N THR A 9 21.77 19.38 8.78
CA THR A 9 20.88 18.25 8.52
C THR A 9 21.62 17.03 7.94
N CYS A 10 22.70 16.58 8.58
CA CYS A 10 23.35 15.32 8.23
C CYS A 10 22.64 14.13 8.88
N ALA A 11 22.64 12.99 8.20
CA ALA A 11 22.22 11.72 8.75
C ALA A 11 23.44 10.85 9.07
N LEU A 12 23.41 10.17 10.21
CA LEU A 12 24.49 9.29 10.69
C LEU A 12 23.94 7.89 11.00
N PRO A 13 23.62 7.05 10.01
CA PRO A 13 23.29 5.66 10.24
C PRO A 13 24.53 4.86 10.70
N ILE A 14 24.35 4.13 11.81
CA ILE A 14 25.38 3.27 12.41
C ILE A 14 24.83 1.85 12.51
N TYR A 15 25.51 0.89 11.93
CA TYR A 15 25.13 -0.53 11.90
C TYR A 15 26.18 -1.39 12.58
N ASN A 16 25.76 -2.36 13.41
CA ASN A 16 26.62 -3.33 14.05
C ASN A 16 26.71 -4.67 13.31
N GLY A 17 26.38 -4.70 12.02
CA GLY A 17 26.52 -5.87 11.16
C GLY A 17 27.98 -6.21 10.87
N ARG A 18 28.21 -7.15 9.95
CA ARG A 18 29.57 -7.65 9.61
C ARG A 18 30.53 -6.61 8.98
N GLY A 19 30.08 -5.40 8.73
CA GLY A 19 30.83 -4.38 8.01
C GLY A 19 30.81 -4.59 6.48
N ILE A 20 30.85 -3.51 5.72
CA ILE A 20 30.99 -3.56 4.25
C ILE A 20 32.34 -4.20 3.92
N PRO A 21 32.46 -5.06 2.86
CA PRO A 21 33.73 -5.61 2.41
C PRO A 21 34.71 -4.48 2.06
N VAL A 22 35.95 -4.60 2.53
CA VAL A 22 37.05 -3.63 2.31
C VAL A 22 38.19 -4.21 1.50
N ASP A 23 38.06 -5.49 1.11
CA ASP A 23 39.06 -6.21 0.31
C ASP A 23 39.21 -5.63 -1.09
N MET A 24 40.31 -5.97 -1.73
CA MET A 24 40.55 -5.65 -3.13
C MET A 24 39.56 -6.39 -4.03
N HIS A 25 38.78 -5.65 -4.81
CA HIS A 25 37.92 -6.24 -5.82
C HIS A 25 38.73 -6.58 -7.10
N ALA A 26 38.23 -7.54 -7.90
CA ALA A 26 38.86 -7.94 -9.16
C ALA A 26 39.12 -6.79 -10.18
N LYS A 27 38.42 -5.66 -10.00
CA LYS A 27 38.62 -4.44 -10.78
C LYS A 27 39.81 -3.57 -10.30
N GLY A 28 40.58 -4.00 -9.31
CA GLY A 28 41.75 -3.28 -8.79
C GLY A 28 41.42 -2.09 -7.88
N ILE A 29 40.21 -2.01 -7.35
CA ILE A 29 39.77 -0.99 -6.39
C ILE A 29 39.18 -1.65 -5.15
N SER A 30 39.14 -0.95 -4.02
CA SER A 30 38.46 -1.43 -2.81
C SER A 30 37.00 -1.79 -3.09
N ALA A 31 36.53 -2.90 -2.53
CA ALA A 31 35.13 -3.33 -2.68
C ALA A 31 34.15 -2.27 -2.13
N GLU A 32 34.53 -1.59 -1.05
CA GLU A 32 33.76 -0.46 -0.53
C GLU A 32 33.60 0.65 -1.57
N ARG A 33 34.71 1.11 -2.18
CA ARG A 33 34.68 2.16 -3.21
C ARG A 33 33.81 1.79 -4.40
N LEU A 34 33.86 0.52 -4.80
CA LEU A 34 33.00 0.00 -5.85
C LEU A 34 31.52 0.19 -5.52
N VAL A 35 31.12 -0.10 -4.28
CA VAL A 35 29.72 0.03 -3.82
C VAL A 35 29.25 1.47 -3.80
N PHE A 36 30.12 2.43 -3.45
CA PHE A 36 29.72 3.84 -3.34
C PHE A 36 29.96 4.67 -4.60
N THR A 37 30.73 4.19 -5.57
CA THR A 37 31.04 4.97 -6.79
C THR A 37 30.52 4.33 -8.08
N THR A 38 30.08 3.07 -8.05
CA THR A 38 29.70 2.37 -9.28
C THR A 38 28.23 1.96 -9.23
N LEU A 39 27.48 2.30 -10.27
CA LEU A 39 26.12 1.84 -10.44
C LEU A 39 26.11 0.33 -10.72
N HIS A 40 25.07 -0.35 -10.23
CA HIS A 40 24.91 -1.80 -10.36
C HIS A 40 26.07 -2.61 -9.74
N ALA A 41 26.72 -2.03 -8.73
CA ALA A 41 27.70 -2.73 -7.91
C ALA A 41 27.07 -3.12 -6.58
N GLY A 42 27.23 -4.36 -6.17
CA GLY A 42 26.74 -4.82 -4.86
C GLY A 42 26.84 -6.33 -4.71
N GLY A 43 27.19 -6.78 -3.52
CA GLY A 43 27.27 -8.23 -3.18
C GLY A 43 25.93 -8.94 -3.08
N LYS A 44 24.82 -8.27 -3.41
CA LYS A 44 23.47 -8.83 -3.36
C LYS A 44 23.02 -9.49 -4.66
N PHE A 45 23.84 -9.42 -5.70
CA PHE A 45 23.63 -10.15 -6.97
C PHE A 45 23.98 -11.64 -6.89
N ASP A 46 24.73 -12.03 -5.86
CA ASP A 46 25.05 -13.42 -5.58
C ASP A 46 24.20 -13.93 -4.41
N ASN A 47 23.32 -14.89 -4.68
CA ASN A 47 22.43 -15.50 -3.69
C ASN A 47 23.18 -16.30 -2.59
N SER A 48 24.50 -16.48 -2.71
CA SER A 48 25.31 -17.16 -1.70
C SER A 48 25.39 -16.39 -0.39
N ALA A 49 25.39 -15.07 -0.43
CA ALA A 49 25.54 -14.20 0.74
C ALA A 49 24.22 -13.68 1.31
N TYR A 50 23.17 -13.58 0.50
CA TYR A 50 21.86 -13.05 0.88
C TYR A 50 20.74 -13.86 0.24
N LYS A 51 20.00 -14.63 1.05
CA LYS A 51 18.85 -15.41 0.58
C LYS A 51 17.70 -14.54 0.09
N THR A 52 17.47 -13.41 0.75
CA THR A 52 16.44 -12.44 0.39
C THR A 52 16.99 -11.02 0.59
N SER A 53 16.69 -10.12 -0.34
CA SER A 53 17.12 -8.72 -0.25
C SER A 53 16.10 -7.80 -0.89
N GLY A 54 15.91 -6.63 -0.28
CA GLY A 54 15.17 -5.52 -0.89
C GLY A 54 16.00 -4.70 -1.90
N GLY A 55 17.33 -4.80 -1.83
CA GLY A 55 18.25 -4.11 -2.75
C GLY A 55 18.50 -4.94 -4.01
N LEU A 56 17.83 -4.60 -5.12
CA LEU A 56 17.88 -5.39 -6.36
C LEU A 56 18.83 -4.82 -7.42
N HIS A 57 19.08 -3.52 -7.38
CA HIS A 57 19.76 -2.84 -8.49
C HIS A 57 21.19 -2.38 -8.15
N GLY A 58 21.62 -2.47 -6.89
CA GLY A 58 22.96 -2.06 -6.46
C GLY A 58 23.28 -0.58 -6.76
N VAL A 59 22.26 0.28 -6.62
CA VAL A 59 22.41 1.72 -6.92
C VAL A 59 22.18 2.62 -5.69
N GLY A 60 21.60 2.13 -4.61
CA GLY A 60 21.20 2.97 -3.48
C GLY A 60 22.39 3.70 -2.84
N SER A 61 23.47 3.01 -2.55
CA SER A 61 24.65 3.60 -1.89
C SER A 61 25.35 4.62 -2.80
N SER A 62 25.55 4.30 -4.08
CA SER A 62 26.19 5.19 -5.03
C SER A 62 25.35 6.43 -5.34
N VAL A 63 24.01 6.29 -5.37
CA VAL A 63 23.10 7.43 -5.54
C VAL A 63 23.12 8.34 -4.31
N VAL A 64 23.05 7.80 -3.09
CA VAL A 64 23.17 8.63 -1.86
C VAL A 64 24.51 9.39 -1.86
N ASN A 65 25.61 8.74 -2.21
CA ASN A 65 26.92 9.38 -2.31
C ASN A 65 26.92 10.51 -3.34
N ALA A 66 26.45 10.27 -4.56
CA ALA A 66 26.43 11.26 -5.64
C ALA A 66 25.51 12.47 -5.35
N LEU A 67 24.46 12.29 -4.55
CA LEU A 67 23.50 13.32 -4.19
C LEU A 67 23.81 14.01 -2.84
N SER A 68 24.97 13.75 -2.27
CA SER A 68 25.42 14.35 -1.02
C SER A 68 26.55 15.35 -1.23
N THR A 69 26.54 16.45 -0.48
CA THR A 69 27.66 17.38 -0.42
C THR A 69 28.93 16.67 0.03
N TYR A 70 28.79 15.83 1.06
CA TYR A 70 29.81 14.89 1.51
C TYR A 70 29.20 13.59 2.00
N LEU A 71 29.98 12.53 1.94
CA LEU A 71 29.70 11.26 2.59
C LEU A 71 30.98 10.74 3.24
N ASP A 72 30.93 10.51 4.55
CA ASP A 72 32.03 9.97 5.37
C ASP A 72 31.65 8.57 5.85
N ILE A 73 32.52 7.61 5.64
CA ILE A 73 32.25 6.21 5.99
C ILE A 73 33.38 5.62 6.85
N LYS A 74 32.97 4.95 7.95
CA LYS A 74 33.87 4.17 8.80
C LYS A 74 33.38 2.74 8.87
N ILE A 75 34.25 1.80 8.55
CA ILE A 75 33.93 0.37 8.49
C ILE A 75 34.80 -0.36 9.51
N SER A 76 34.16 -0.94 10.52
CA SER A 76 34.80 -1.82 11.49
C SER A 76 34.73 -3.25 10.96
N ARG A 77 35.89 -3.77 10.49
CA ARG A 77 35.99 -5.11 9.90
C ARG A 77 37.43 -5.62 10.03
N ASP A 78 37.57 -6.93 10.16
CA ASP A 78 38.86 -7.64 10.20
C ASP A 78 39.84 -7.08 11.24
N GLY A 79 39.31 -6.64 12.40
CA GLY A 79 40.07 -6.09 13.52
C GLY A 79 40.51 -4.64 13.37
N TYR A 80 40.13 -3.95 12.31
CA TYR A 80 40.47 -2.55 12.04
C TYR A 80 39.25 -1.69 11.70
N ILE A 81 39.40 -0.38 11.91
CA ILE A 81 38.47 0.65 11.42
C ILE A 81 39.07 1.19 10.12
N HIS A 82 38.39 0.95 9.03
CA HIS A 82 38.70 1.51 7.70
C HIS A 82 37.90 2.77 7.47
N HIS A 83 38.45 3.72 6.70
CA HIS A 83 37.84 5.02 6.47
C HIS A 83 37.90 5.40 5.01
N ASP A 84 36.81 5.97 4.49
CA ASP A 84 36.76 6.69 3.22
C ASP A 84 35.91 7.95 3.35
N HIS A 85 36.17 8.89 2.49
CA HIS A 85 35.46 10.18 2.42
C HIS A 85 35.23 10.59 0.98
N TYR A 86 34.03 11.12 0.74
CA TYR A 86 33.57 11.54 -0.59
C TYR A 86 33.05 12.97 -0.54
N GLU A 87 33.33 13.74 -1.56
CA GLU A 87 32.73 15.04 -1.85
C GLU A 87 31.97 14.95 -3.18
N ARG A 88 30.63 15.10 -3.13
CA ARG A 88 29.74 14.99 -4.31
C ARG A 88 30.00 13.73 -5.13
N GLY A 89 30.14 12.59 -4.46
CA GLY A 89 30.37 11.29 -5.06
C GLY A 89 31.82 10.97 -5.43
N ILE A 90 32.75 11.92 -5.28
CA ILE A 90 34.15 11.74 -5.63
C ILE A 90 34.98 11.41 -4.39
N PRO A 91 35.69 10.26 -4.34
CA PRO A 91 36.53 9.92 -3.21
C PRO A 91 37.72 10.87 -3.07
N THR A 92 37.98 11.34 -1.85
CA THR A 92 39.06 12.31 -1.55
C THR A 92 40.23 11.69 -0.80
N ILE A 93 40.06 10.49 -0.24
CA ILE A 93 41.11 9.79 0.47
C ILE A 93 41.95 8.94 -0.49
N GLU A 94 43.28 9.05 -0.41
CA GLU A 94 44.19 8.19 -1.15
C GLU A 94 44.19 6.76 -0.61
N LEU A 95 44.20 5.78 -1.50
CA LEU A 95 44.26 4.38 -1.14
C LEU A 95 45.71 3.95 -0.88
N GLU A 96 45.95 3.21 0.19
CA GLU A 96 47.23 2.58 0.50
C GLU A 96 47.32 1.23 -0.20
N ALA A 97 48.14 1.12 -1.24
CA ALA A 97 48.22 -0.09 -2.07
C ALA A 97 46.85 -0.60 -2.60
N GLY A 98 45.96 0.33 -2.93
CA GLY A 98 44.62 0.07 -3.44
C GLY A 98 43.56 -0.29 -2.36
N LEU A 99 43.93 -0.22 -1.09
CA LEU A 99 43.04 -0.49 0.05
C LEU A 99 42.78 0.79 0.86
N LEU A 100 41.68 0.81 1.60
CA LEU A 100 41.35 1.92 2.49
C LEU A 100 42.33 2.04 3.65
N PRO A 101 42.67 3.27 4.07
CA PRO A 101 43.51 3.48 5.24
C PRO A 101 42.88 2.98 6.52
N LYS A 102 43.71 2.52 7.47
CA LYS A 102 43.28 2.00 8.78
C LYS A 102 43.44 3.10 9.83
N LEU A 103 42.36 3.57 10.41
CA LEU A 103 42.38 4.58 11.48
C LEU A 103 42.80 4.01 12.83
N GLY A 104 42.55 2.71 13.09
CA GLY A 104 42.86 2.07 14.37
C GLY A 104 42.36 0.65 14.45
N LYS A 105 42.61 -0.01 15.61
CA LYS A 105 42.10 -1.36 15.91
C LYS A 105 40.71 -1.30 16.51
N THR A 106 39.88 -2.29 16.19
CA THR A 106 38.55 -2.50 16.79
C THR A 106 38.32 -3.97 17.14
N ARG A 107 37.49 -4.23 18.14
CA ARG A 107 37.00 -5.57 18.47
C ARG A 107 35.62 -5.88 17.89
N GLY A 108 34.88 -4.84 17.47
CA GLY A 108 33.54 -4.97 16.89
C GLY A 108 33.57 -4.97 15.38
N THR A 109 32.42 -5.28 14.81
CA THR A 109 32.15 -5.13 13.38
C THR A 109 31.01 -4.13 13.18
N GLY A 110 30.97 -3.47 12.04
CA GLY A 110 29.88 -2.52 11.72
C GLY A 110 30.23 -1.54 10.63
N THR A 111 29.29 -0.71 10.33
CA THR A 111 29.45 0.41 9.37
C THR A 111 28.79 1.66 9.93
N CYS A 112 29.50 2.77 9.87
CA CYS A 112 29.00 4.09 10.20
C CYS A 112 29.07 4.95 8.93
N VAL A 113 27.94 5.51 8.51
CA VAL A 113 27.86 6.39 7.34
C VAL A 113 27.36 7.75 7.81
N ASN A 114 28.05 8.81 7.46
CA ASN A 114 27.62 10.17 7.73
C ASN A 114 27.53 10.94 6.40
N PHE A 115 26.39 11.53 6.10
CA PHE A 115 26.19 12.21 4.85
C PHE A 115 25.30 13.46 5.00
N LEU A 116 25.50 14.41 4.11
CA LEU A 116 24.71 15.64 4.03
C LEU A 116 24.14 15.78 2.62
N PRO A 117 22.81 15.80 2.46
CA PRO A 117 22.19 16.03 1.16
C PRO A 117 22.65 17.35 0.54
N ASP A 118 22.88 17.37 -0.78
CA ASP A 118 23.42 18.54 -1.47
C ASP A 118 22.32 19.59 -1.72
N PRO A 119 22.43 20.81 -1.17
CA PRO A 119 21.46 21.87 -1.39
C PRO A 119 21.43 22.42 -2.83
N GLU A 120 22.43 22.13 -3.66
CA GLU A 120 22.39 22.44 -5.09
C GLU A 120 21.45 21.49 -5.86
N ILE A 121 21.15 20.30 -5.29
CA ILE A 121 20.30 19.28 -5.91
C ILE A 121 18.91 19.28 -5.27
N PHE A 122 18.84 19.41 -3.94
CA PHE A 122 17.61 19.32 -3.18
C PHE A 122 17.16 20.70 -2.66
N GLU A 123 15.94 21.10 -2.96
CA GLU A 123 15.35 22.33 -2.39
C GLU A 123 15.20 22.24 -0.85
N LYS A 124 15.02 21.03 -0.34
CA LYS A 124 14.88 20.75 1.10
C LYS A 124 15.85 19.64 1.49
N THR A 125 16.85 19.99 2.28
CA THR A 125 17.85 19.06 2.81
C THR A 125 17.55 18.56 4.23
N ARG A 126 16.51 19.11 4.87
CA ARG A 126 16.13 18.75 6.24
C ARG A 126 15.22 17.50 6.24
N PHE A 127 15.64 16.44 6.90
CA PHE A 127 14.86 15.23 7.07
C PHE A 127 13.61 15.47 7.94
N GLY A 128 12.45 14.92 7.53
CA GLY A 128 11.25 14.88 8.35
C GLY A 128 11.41 13.85 9.47
N ALA A 129 11.49 14.29 10.73
CA ALA A 129 11.65 13.36 11.85
C ALA A 129 10.50 12.35 11.96
N ALA A 130 9.26 12.79 11.69
CA ALA A 130 8.08 11.93 11.74
C ALA A 130 8.17 10.79 10.70
N ASP A 131 8.58 11.11 9.47
CA ASP A 131 8.70 10.11 8.39
C ASP A 131 9.80 9.09 8.69
N VAL A 132 10.95 9.58 9.21
CA VAL A 132 12.06 8.70 9.60
C VAL A 132 11.63 7.78 10.75
N LYS A 133 11.01 8.32 11.80
CA LYS A 133 10.51 7.54 12.95
C LYS A 133 9.52 6.48 12.52
N SER A 134 8.52 6.84 11.71
CA SER A 134 7.55 5.89 11.17
C SER A 134 8.23 4.75 10.43
N ARG A 135 9.17 5.06 9.55
CA ARG A 135 9.89 4.05 8.77
C ARG A 135 10.78 3.14 9.61
N LEU A 136 11.44 3.67 10.64
CA LEU A 136 12.26 2.89 11.55
C LEU A 136 11.41 1.96 12.41
N HIS A 137 10.27 2.43 12.90
CA HIS A 137 9.31 1.63 13.67
C HIS A 137 8.73 0.49 12.83
N GLU A 138 8.27 0.77 11.60
CA GLU A 138 7.87 -0.29 10.65
C GLU A 138 8.97 -1.33 10.44
N THR A 139 10.23 -0.88 10.32
CA THR A 139 11.38 -1.77 10.14
C THR A 139 11.61 -2.66 11.35
N ALA A 140 11.41 -2.14 12.57
CA ALA A 140 11.51 -2.94 13.80
C ALA A 140 10.40 -4.01 13.86
N TYR A 141 9.15 -3.67 13.55
CA TYR A 141 8.07 -4.66 13.48
C TYR A 141 8.32 -5.78 12.46
N LEU A 142 8.94 -5.46 11.33
CA LEU A 142 9.25 -6.46 10.29
C LEU A 142 10.51 -7.31 10.61
N ASN A 143 11.25 -6.94 11.65
CA ASN A 143 12.47 -7.61 12.08
C ASN A 143 12.54 -7.66 13.63
N PRO A 144 11.85 -8.60 14.28
CA PRO A 144 11.71 -8.63 15.74
C PRO A 144 13.02 -8.70 16.54
N GLU A 145 14.08 -9.20 15.91
CA GLU A 145 15.40 -9.31 16.53
C GLU A 145 16.23 -8.02 16.43
N LEU A 146 15.73 -7.03 15.70
CA LEU A 146 16.46 -5.78 15.46
C LEU A 146 16.09 -4.73 16.51
N THR A 147 17.10 -4.12 17.11
CA THR A 147 16.96 -2.93 17.93
C THR A 147 17.44 -1.71 17.14
N ILE A 148 16.61 -0.69 17.05
CA ILE A 148 16.89 0.53 16.31
C ILE A 148 16.83 1.72 17.27
N HIS A 149 17.93 2.47 17.37
CA HIS A 149 17.95 3.74 18.09
C HIS A 149 17.82 4.90 17.10
N PHE A 150 16.89 5.78 17.38
CA PHE A 150 16.72 7.04 16.65
C PHE A 150 17.05 8.20 17.58
N GLU A 151 17.96 9.05 17.15
CA GLU A 151 18.33 10.24 17.90
C GLU A 151 18.21 11.48 17.00
N ASP A 152 17.41 12.46 17.42
CA ASP A 152 17.30 13.78 16.75
C ASP A 152 17.87 14.86 17.67
N ARG A 153 19.00 15.42 17.29
CA ARG A 153 19.73 16.46 18.06
C ARG A 153 19.46 17.88 17.57
N ARG A 154 18.49 18.08 16.71
CA ARG A 154 18.23 19.40 16.07
C ARG A 154 17.43 20.37 16.93
N GLY A 155 16.79 19.91 17.98
CA GLY A 155 16.03 20.73 18.93
C GLY A 155 16.86 21.10 20.15
N ASP A 156 16.29 21.95 21.00
CA ASP A 156 16.89 22.34 22.30
C ASP A 156 17.02 21.12 23.24
N THR A 157 16.15 20.15 23.11
CA THR A 157 16.18 18.86 23.81
C THR A 157 16.35 17.75 22.79
N PRO A 158 17.44 16.95 22.84
CA PRO A 158 17.57 15.79 21.98
C PRO A 158 16.41 14.82 22.19
N GLU A 159 15.86 14.30 21.10
CA GLU A 159 14.90 13.22 21.13
C GLU A 159 15.65 11.91 20.91
N ASP A 160 15.54 10.96 21.83
CA ASP A 160 16.14 9.62 21.77
C ASP A 160 15.05 8.57 21.93
N ILE A 161 14.91 7.69 20.94
CA ILE A 161 13.89 6.65 20.90
C ILE A 161 14.52 5.33 20.53
N GLU A 162 14.22 4.28 21.30
CA GLU A 162 14.54 2.92 20.96
C GLU A 162 13.32 2.19 20.43
N TYR A 163 13.46 1.55 19.26
CA TYR A 163 12.47 0.66 18.70
C TYR A 163 12.97 -0.78 18.79
N HIS A 164 12.27 -1.61 19.57
CA HIS A 164 12.50 -3.04 19.67
C HIS A 164 11.13 -3.73 19.77
N GLU A 165 10.74 -4.48 18.75
CA GLU A 165 9.40 -5.00 18.58
C GLU A 165 9.40 -6.55 18.52
N PRO A 166 9.58 -7.22 19.67
CA PRO A 166 9.71 -8.69 19.71
C PRO A 166 8.43 -9.43 19.30
N GLU A 167 7.27 -8.78 19.36
CA GLU A 167 6.02 -9.35 18.87
C GLU A 167 5.88 -9.27 17.33
N GLY A 168 6.80 -8.59 16.66
CA GLY A 168 6.81 -8.49 15.21
C GLY A 168 5.53 -7.88 14.62
N ILE A 169 5.03 -8.46 13.52
CA ILE A 169 3.83 -7.95 12.85
C ILE A 169 2.55 -8.09 13.67
N VAL A 170 2.54 -8.89 14.74
CA VAL A 170 1.41 -8.93 15.70
C VAL A 170 1.36 -7.63 16.49
N GLY A 171 2.49 -7.18 17.01
CA GLY A 171 2.61 -5.86 17.64
C GLY A 171 2.24 -4.73 16.69
N PHE A 172 2.63 -4.86 15.42
CA PHE A 172 2.26 -3.88 14.39
C PHE A 172 0.74 -3.78 14.19
N ILE A 173 0.01 -4.90 14.17
CA ILE A 173 -1.46 -4.91 14.11
C ILE A 173 -2.06 -4.19 15.33
N ARG A 174 -1.53 -4.43 16.53
CA ARG A 174 -2.00 -3.74 17.74
C ARG A 174 -1.77 -2.24 17.68
N ASP A 175 -0.62 -1.80 17.20
CA ASP A 175 -0.31 -0.38 17.03
C ASP A 175 -1.22 0.27 15.97
N LEU A 176 -1.44 -0.37 14.84
CA LEU A 176 -2.36 0.11 13.79
C LEU A 176 -3.80 0.26 14.31
N ASN A 177 -4.21 -0.60 15.24
CA ASN A 177 -5.56 -0.62 15.80
C ASN A 177 -5.67 0.07 17.19
N LYS A 178 -4.64 0.75 17.66
CA LYS A 178 -4.60 1.36 19.01
C LYS A 178 -5.75 2.34 19.31
N ASN A 179 -6.32 2.96 18.27
CA ASN A 179 -7.45 3.89 18.37
C ASN A 179 -8.79 3.26 17.99
N ALA A 180 -8.82 1.99 17.60
CA ALA A 180 -10.02 1.25 17.23
C ALA A 180 -10.37 0.23 18.32
N GLN A 181 -11.61 -0.24 18.35
CA GLN A 181 -12.01 -1.32 19.25
C GLN A 181 -11.83 -2.66 18.53
N PRO A 182 -10.88 -3.51 18.96
CA PRO A 182 -10.69 -4.84 18.38
C PRO A 182 -11.84 -5.77 18.77
N LEU A 183 -12.21 -6.66 17.86
CA LEU A 183 -13.28 -7.64 18.05
C LEU A 183 -12.75 -9.02 18.47
N HIS A 184 -11.48 -9.28 18.29
CA HIS A 184 -10.76 -10.49 18.69
C HIS A 184 -9.26 -10.19 18.81
N ASP A 185 -8.49 -11.10 19.39
CA ASP A 185 -7.03 -11.00 19.40
C ASP A 185 -6.45 -11.12 17.99
N PRO A 186 -5.27 -10.50 17.70
CA PRO A 186 -4.63 -10.64 16.41
C PRO A 186 -4.40 -12.10 16.03
N VAL A 187 -4.78 -12.46 14.82
CA VAL A 187 -4.51 -13.77 14.23
C VAL A 187 -3.18 -13.69 13.50
N TYR A 188 -2.30 -14.64 13.76
CA TYR A 188 -0.97 -14.71 13.15
C TYR A 188 -0.71 -16.09 12.59
N PHE A 189 -0.11 -16.13 11.42
CA PHE A 189 0.45 -17.35 10.84
C PHE A 189 1.64 -17.06 9.93
N LYS A 190 2.48 -18.07 9.77
CA LYS A 190 3.58 -18.06 8.82
C LYS A 190 3.71 -19.40 8.13
N GLY A 191 4.31 -19.38 6.96
CA GLY A 191 4.58 -20.59 6.18
C GLY A 191 5.51 -20.30 5.03
N GLU A 192 5.84 -21.34 4.27
CA GLU A 192 6.68 -21.23 3.08
C GLU A 192 6.04 -22.03 1.95
N ALA A 193 6.04 -21.46 0.76
CA ALA A 193 5.63 -22.14 -0.46
C ALA A 193 6.49 -21.63 -1.63
N ASP A 194 6.91 -22.53 -2.49
CA ASP A 194 7.73 -22.22 -3.68
C ASP A 194 9.02 -21.43 -3.36
N GLY A 195 9.62 -21.65 -2.18
CA GLY A 195 10.81 -20.92 -1.69
C GLY A 195 10.51 -19.47 -1.25
N ILE A 196 9.24 -19.09 -1.15
CA ILE A 196 8.79 -17.79 -0.67
C ILE A 196 8.25 -17.96 0.74
N GLN A 197 8.84 -17.23 1.70
CA GLN A 197 8.30 -17.17 3.05
C GLN A 197 7.16 -16.16 3.10
N VAL A 198 6.07 -16.56 3.73
CA VAL A 198 4.86 -15.74 3.89
C VAL A 198 4.54 -15.62 5.36
N GLU A 199 4.33 -14.41 5.82
CA GLU A 199 3.96 -14.08 7.19
C GLU A 199 2.78 -13.12 7.16
N VAL A 200 1.73 -13.44 7.90
CA VAL A 200 0.49 -12.66 7.92
C VAL A 200 0.01 -12.48 9.35
N ALA A 201 -0.35 -11.25 9.68
CA ALA A 201 -1.16 -10.96 10.87
C ALA A 201 -2.39 -10.17 10.47
N PHE A 202 -3.55 -10.45 11.10
CA PHE A 202 -4.76 -9.67 10.89
C PHE A 202 -5.64 -9.61 12.14
N GLN A 203 -6.49 -8.58 12.19
CA GLN A 203 -7.46 -8.38 13.25
C GLN A 203 -8.67 -7.63 12.69
N PHE A 204 -9.87 -7.95 13.17
CA PHE A 204 -11.06 -7.18 12.87
C PHE A 204 -11.36 -6.19 13.99
N THR A 205 -11.83 -5.02 13.61
CA THR A 205 -12.23 -3.94 14.50
C THR A 205 -13.67 -3.53 14.23
N ASN A 206 -14.21 -2.66 15.07
CA ASN A 206 -15.54 -2.08 14.87
C ASN A 206 -15.60 -1.01 13.77
N GLU A 207 -14.49 -0.71 13.11
CA GLU A 207 -14.44 0.25 12.00
C GLU A 207 -14.97 -0.36 10.70
N PHE A 208 -15.56 0.47 9.83
CA PHE A 208 -16.10 0.03 8.53
C PHE A 208 -15.12 0.32 7.38
N ARG A 209 -13.85 -0.04 7.57
CA ARG A 209 -12.81 0.14 6.55
C ARG A 209 -11.88 -1.06 6.48
N GLU A 210 -11.32 -1.28 5.31
CA GLU A 210 -10.23 -2.23 5.07
C GLU A 210 -8.89 -1.49 5.16
N ASN A 211 -7.95 -2.00 5.95
CA ASN A 211 -6.57 -1.52 6.06
C ASN A 211 -5.61 -2.71 5.90
N VAL A 212 -5.12 -2.95 4.69
CA VAL A 212 -4.24 -4.09 4.39
C VAL A 212 -2.90 -3.58 3.85
N LEU A 213 -1.86 -3.76 4.65
CA LEU A 213 -0.49 -3.36 4.32
C LEU A 213 0.28 -4.55 3.73
N GLY A 214 1.01 -4.31 2.65
CA GLY A 214 1.84 -5.31 1.99
C GLY A 214 3.32 -4.97 2.04
N PHE A 215 4.14 -5.97 2.35
CA PHE A 215 5.60 -5.85 2.37
C PHE A 215 6.25 -6.99 1.60
N CYS A 216 7.24 -6.65 0.80
CA CYS A 216 8.12 -7.63 0.16
C CYS A 216 9.58 -7.31 0.49
N ASN A 217 10.28 -8.25 1.14
CA ASN A 217 11.66 -8.06 1.60
C ASN A 217 11.83 -6.78 2.44
N ASN A 218 10.93 -6.53 3.38
CA ASN A 218 10.86 -5.36 4.26
C ASN A 218 10.60 -4.02 3.54
N ILE A 219 10.19 -4.06 2.28
CA ILE A 219 9.82 -2.86 1.52
C ILE A 219 8.30 -2.75 1.52
N TYR A 220 7.79 -1.62 1.96
CA TYR A 220 6.36 -1.31 1.89
C TYR A 220 5.91 -1.14 0.44
N ASN A 221 4.87 -1.88 0.07
CA ASN A 221 4.27 -1.80 -1.25
C ASN A 221 2.98 -0.98 -1.18
N ALA A 222 3.12 0.34 -1.24
CA ALA A 222 2.00 1.27 -1.06
C ALA A 222 0.85 1.07 -2.08
N GLU A 223 1.18 0.66 -3.30
CA GLU A 223 0.21 0.33 -4.35
C GLU A 223 -0.17 -1.16 -4.36
N GLY A 224 0.27 -1.89 -3.32
CA GLY A 224 -0.03 -3.30 -3.16
C GLY A 224 0.83 -4.21 -4.03
N GLY A 225 0.20 -5.24 -4.59
CA GLY A 225 0.87 -6.20 -5.46
C GLY A 225 0.24 -7.59 -5.40
N THR A 226 0.86 -8.50 -6.14
CA THR A 226 0.36 -9.86 -6.34
C THR A 226 0.23 -10.67 -5.05
N HIS A 227 1.11 -10.47 -4.06
CA HIS A 227 1.02 -11.11 -2.75
C HIS A 227 -0.26 -10.69 -2.00
N LEU A 228 -0.65 -9.41 -2.02
CA LEU A 228 -1.91 -8.96 -1.44
C LEU A 228 -3.12 -9.51 -2.20
N THR A 229 -3.03 -9.61 -3.53
CA THR A 229 -4.08 -10.23 -4.36
C THR A 229 -4.28 -11.68 -3.96
N GLY A 230 -3.19 -12.45 -3.81
CA GLY A 230 -3.22 -13.84 -3.36
C GLY A 230 -3.91 -13.99 -2.00
N PHE A 231 -3.50 -13.20 -1.01
CA PHE A 231 -4.12 -13.19 0.32
C PHE A 231 -5.61 -12.83 0.28
N LYS A 232 -5.97 -11.69 -0.32
CA LYS A 232 -7.35 -11.18 -0.36
C LYS A 232 -8.31 -12.12 -1.07
N THR A 233 -7.88 -12.72 -2.17
CA THR A 233 -8.69 -13.69 -2.92
C THR A 233 -8.91 -14.96 -2.11
N THR A 234 -7.85 -15.53 -1.56
CA THR A 234 -7.91 -16.75 -0.77
C THR A 234 -8.75 -16.54 0.49
N PHE A 235 -8.52 -15.44 1.23
CA PHE A 235 -9.32 -15.10 2.41
C PHE A 235 -10.79 -15.02 2.06
N THR A 236 -11.15 -14.36 0.96
CA THR A 236 -12.54 -14.25 0.49
C THR A 236 -13.13 -15.63 0.16
N THR A 237 -12.39 -16.51 -0.47
CA THR A 237 -12.85 -17.86 -0.82
C THR A 237 -13.09 -18.69 0.44
N VAL A 238 -12.12 -18.74 1.36
CA VAL A 238 -12.21 -19.49 2.61
C VAL A 238 -13.41 -19.02 3.44
N MET A 239 -13.61 -17.72 3.59
CA MET A 239 -14.75 -17.18 4.35
C MET A 239 -16.09 -17.51 3.72
N ASN A 240 -16.23 -17.49 2.40
CA ASN A 240 -17.47 -17.90 1.74
C ASN A 240 -17.74 -19.40 1.88
N THR A 241 -16.71 -20.24 1.89
CA THR A 241 -16.85 -21.68 2.16
C THR A 241 -17.40 -21.88 3.58
N TYR A 242 -16.77 -21.30 4.60
CA TYR A 242 -17.24 -21.41 5.97
C TYR A 242 -18.63 -20.79 6.18
N ALA A 243 -18.95 -19.67 5.51
CA ALA A 243 -20.28 -19.07 5.60
C ALA A 243 -21.39 -20.02 5.14
N ARG A 244 -21.12 -20.91 4.18
CA ARG A 244 -22.06 -21.95 3.75
C ARG A 244 -22.07 -23.13 4.70
N GLU A 245 -20.91 -23.61 5.13
CA GLU A 245 -20.78 -24.75 6.04
C GLU A 245 -21.50 -24.54 7.37
N ILE A 246 -21.37 -23.33 7.96
CA ILE A 246 -22.07 -23.00 9.22
C ILE A 246 -23.46 -22.39 9.03
N GLY A 247 -23.97 -22.33 7.79
CA GLY A 247 -25.33 -21.93 7.47
C GLY A 247 -25.62 -20.42 7.50
N VAL A 248 -24.62 -19.56 7.52
CA VAL A 248 -24.77 -18.09 7.38
C VAL A 248 -25.25 -17.74 5.97
N LEU A 249 -24.77 -18.44 4.96
CA LEU A 249 -25.26 -18.38 3.59
C LEU A 249 -25.98 -19.69 3.23
N LYS A 250 -27.19 -19.58 2.67
CA LYS A 250 -27.90 -20.70 2.09
C LYS A 250 -27.40 -21.00 0.67
N ASP A 251 -27.69 -22.18 0.14
CA ASP A 251 -27.24 -22.61 -1.19
C ASP A 251 -27.59 -21.62 -2.33
N LYS A 252 -28.76 -20.96 -2.21
CA LYS A 252 -29.26 -19.98 -3.19
C LYS A 252 -28.77 -18.55 -2.95
N ASP A 253 -28.13 -18.29 -1.82
CA ASP A 253 -27.65 -16.94 -1.51
C ASP A 253 -26.38 -16.62 -2.33
N PRO A 254 -26.24 -15.38 -2.84
CA PRO A 254 -24.99 -14.97 -3.47
C PRO A 254 -23.87 -14.92 -2.42
N ASN A 255 -22.65 -15.20 -2.84
CA ASN A 255 -21.47 -15.06 -2.00
C ASN A 255 -21.32 -13.62 -1.49
N PHE A 256 -20.72 -13.46 -0.33
CA PHE A 256 -20.20 -12.17 0.11
C PHE A 256 -19.12 -11.70 -0.86
N THR A 257 -19.11 -10.40 -1.15
CA THR A 257 -18.03 -9.81 -1.93
C THR A 257 -16.75 -9.72 -1.09
N GLY A 258 -15.61 -9.61 -1.76
CA GLY A 258 -14.34 -9.38 -1.05
C GLY A 258 -14.36 -8.14 -0.15
N ALA A 259 -15.04 -7.07 -0.57
CA ALA A 259 -15.22 -5.87 0.25
C ALA A 259 -16.09 -6.12 1.49
N ASP A 260 -17.16 -6.92 1.37
CA ASP A 260 -17.98 -7.29 2.52
C ASP A 260 -17.17 -8.06 3.56
N ILE A 261 -16.38 -9.05 3.11
CA ILE A 261 -15.60 -9.95 3.99
C ILE A 261 -14.45 -9.20 4.69
N ARG A 262 -13.80 -8.28 4.00
CA ARG A 262 -12.65 -7.55 4.56
C ARG A 262 -13.02 -6.23 5.22
N ASN A 263 -14.30 -5.94 5.34
CA ASN A 263 -14.77 -4.76 6.04
C ASN A 263 -14.47 -4.88 7.55
N GLY A 264 -13.76 -3.91 8.10
CA GLY A 264 -13.27 -3.91 9.47
C GLY A 264 -11.92 -4.62 9.67
N MET A 265 -11.31 -5.17 8.60
CA MET A 265 -10.04 -5.86 8.67
C MET A 265 -8.85 -4.89 8.66
N THR A 266 -7.95 -5.03 9.62
CA THR A 266 -6.56 -4.57 9.55
C THR A 266 -5.67 -5.79 9.36
N ALA A 267 -4.81 -5.79 8.35
CA ALA A 267 -3.89 -6.90 8.06
C ALA A 267 -2.51 -6.41 7.60
N VAL A 268 -1.49 -7.16 7.98
CA VAL A 268 -0.12 -7.02 7.47
C VAL A 268 0.26 -8.32 6.80
N VAL A 269 0.63 -8.24 5.52
CA VAL A 269 1.11 -9.36 4.71
C VAL A 269 2.55 -9.10 4.33
N SER A 270 3.48 -9.84 4.93
CA SER A 270 4.92 -9.72 4.67
C SER A 270 5.44 -10.97 3.98
N ILE A 271 6.15 -10.80 2.88
CA ILE A 271 6.79 -11.92 2.20
C ILE A 271 8.30 -11.71 2.09
N LYS A 272 9.05 -12.82 2.11
CA LYS A 272 10.47 -12.85 1.75
C LYS A 272 10.60 -13.62 0.43
N HIS A 273 10.91 -12.90 -0.62
CA HIS A 273 10.99 -13.41 -1.99
C HIS A 273 12.45 -13.40 -2.47
N PRO A 274 12.98 -14.51 -3.01
CA PRO A 274 14.38 -14.58 -3.44
C PRO A 274 14.69 -13.67 -4.64
N ALA A 275 13.74 -13.46 -5.52
CA ALA A 275 13.90 -12.66 -6.75
C ALA A 275 12.65 -11.76 -6.99
N PRO A 276 12.39 -10.74 -6.14
CA PRO A 276 11.22 -9.91 -6.30
C PRO A 276 11.32 -9.01 -7.53
N ARG A 277 10.19 -8.82 -8.22
CA ARG A 277 10.04 -7.91 -9.35
C ARG A 277 8.99 -6.87 -9.02
N PHE A 278 9.34 -5.60 -9.17
CA PHE A 278 8.45 -4.48 -8.88
C PHE A 278 8.14 -3.69 -10.15
N GLU A 279 6.97 -3.05 -10.14
CA GLU A 279 6.66 -2.00 -11.12
C GLU A 279 7.42 -0.72 -10.73
N GLY A 280 8.53 -0.45 -11.39
CA GLY A 280 9.34 0.76 -11.18
C GLY A 280 10.34 0.71 -10.02
N GLN A 281 11.19 1.73 -9.98
CA GLN A 281 12.29 1.86 -9.01
C GLN A 281 11.83 2.18 -7.59
N THR A 282 10.69 2.80 -7.41
CA THR A 282 10.09 3.13 -6.10
C THR A 282 9.59 1.90 -5.34
N LYS A 283 9.46 0.73 -6.03
CA LYS A 283 9.07 -0.56 -5.47
C LYS A 283 7.70 -0.55 -4.77
N THR A 284 6.84 0.36 -5.20
CA THR A 284 5.50 0.56 -4.61
C THR A 284 4.54 -0.57 -4.91
N LYS A 285 4.79 -1.36 -5.97
CA LYS A 285 3.93 -2.47 -6.38
C LYS A 285 4.73 -3.70 -6.78
N LEU A 286 4.40 -4.85 -6.17
CA LEU A 286 4.99 -6.15 -6.50
C LEU A 286 4.25 -6.82 -7.67
N ASP A 287 4.99 -7.35 -8.66
CA ASP A 287 4.44 -7.92 -9.89
C ASP A 287 4.68 -9.44 -10.07
N ASN A 288 5.25 -10.11 -9.12
CA ASN A 288 5.54 -11.54 -9.19
C ASN A 288 4.29 -12.42 -9.10
N GLN A 289 3.99 -13.23 -10.12
CA GLN A 289 2.84 -14.14 -10.10
C GLN A 289 3.00 -15.33 -9.13
N ASP A 290 4.23 -15.78 -8.92
CA ASP A 290 4.57 -16.80 -7.91
C ASP A 290 4.30 -16.31 -6.48
N ALA A 291 4.49 -15.02 -6.19
CA ALA A 291 4.12 -14.43 -4.91
C ALA A 291 2.62 -14.54 -4.61
N SER A 292 1.76 -14.37 -5.63
CA SER A 292 0.31 -14.56 -5.48
C SER A 292 -0.03 -16.01 -5.15
N ARG A 293 0.57 -16.97 -5.84
CA ARG A 293 0.34 -18.40 -5.60
C ARG A 293 0.83 -18.84 -4.22
N ALA A 294 2.06 -18.47 -3.89
CA ALA A 294 2.66 -18.82 -2.60
C ALA A 294 1.85 -18.25 -1.42
N THR A 295 1.49 -16.96 -1.50
CA THR A 295 0.68 -16.33 -0.45
C THR A 295 -0.70 -16.94 -0.37
N GLY A 296 -1.35 -17.21 -1.51
CA GLY A 296 -2.65 -17.87 -1.56
C GLY A 296 -2.62 -19.28 -0.97
N LYS A 297 -1.60 -20.07 -1.28
CA LYS A 297 -1.43 -21.44 -0.74
C LYS A 297 -1.24 -21.41 0.78
N VAL A 298 -0.26 -20.66 1.27
CA VAL A 298 0.00 -20.56 2.72
C VAL A 298 -1.22 -20.01 3.46
N ALA A 299 -1.84 -18.94 2.96
CA ALA A 299 -3.04 -18.38 3.59
C ALA A 299 -4.20 -19.38 3.60
N GLY A 300 -4.43 -20.11 2.50
CA GLY A 300 -5.51 -21.11 2.43
C GLY A 300 -5.35 -22.20 3.47
N GLU A 301 -4.18 -22.81 3.57
CA GLU A 301 -3.87 -23.86 4.54
C GLU A 301 -3.96 -23.34 5.98
N GLN A 302 -3.37 -22.21 6.28
CA GLN A 302 -3.29 -21.68 7.64
C GLN A 302 -4.63 -21.12 8.15
N LEU A 303 -5.41 -20.47 7.28
CA LEU A 303 -6.75 -19.98 7.65
C LEU A 303 -7.71 -21.12 7.98
N VAL A 304 -7.69 -22.20 7.21
CA VAL A 304 -8.49 -23.38 7.51
C VAL A 304 -8.09 -23.97 8.86
N LEU A 305 -6.79 -24.22 9.07
CA LEU A 305 -6.29 -24.74 10.34
C LEU A 305 -6.64 -23.85 11.54
N PHE A 306 -6.66 -22.54 11.35
CA PHE A 306 -7.01 -21.59 12.41
C PHE A 306 -8.50 -21.60 12.70
N PHE A 307 -9.36 -21.47 11.69
CA PHE A 307 -10.80 -21.33 11.89
C PHE A 307 -11.48 -22.62 12.32
N ASP A 308 -10.95 -23.79 11.95
CA ASP A 308 -11.42 -25.08 12.48
C ASP A 308 -11.28 -25.18 14.01
N ARG A 309 -10.31 -24.47 14.58
CA ARG A 309 -10.03 -24.45 16.03
C ARG A 309 -10.62 -23.23 16.74
N ASN A 310 -11.02 -22.19 15.98
CA ASN A 310 -11.41 -20.88 16.53
C ASN A 310 -12.76 -20.42 15.96
N LEU A 311 -13.81 -21.22 16.19
CA LEU A 311 -15.16 -20.95 15.68
C LEU A 311 -15.73 -19.61 16.14
N GLU A 312 -15.38 -19.14 17.34
CA GLU A 312 -15.87 -17.84 17.82
C GLU A 312 -15.30 -16.69 16.99
N THR A 313 -14.00 -16.73 16.67
CA THR A 313 -13.39 -15.74 15.78
C THR A 313 -14.00 -15.81 14.38
N LEU A 314 -14.26 -17.01 13.86
CA LEU A 314 -14.94 -17.19 12.57
C LEU A 314 -16.32 -16.52 12.57
N LYS A 315 -17.13 -16.73 13.61
CA LYS A 315 -18.46 -16.11 13.75
C LYS A 315 -18.37 -14.58 13.78
N ILE A 316 -17.38 -14.03 14.47
CA ILE A 316 -17.13 -12.58 14.52
C ILE A 316 -16.87 -12.05 13.10
N VAL A 317 -15.93 -12.66 12.36
CA VAL A 317 -15.59 -12.26 11.00
C VAL A 317 -16.79 -12.32 10.06
N LEU A 318 -17.55 -13.43 10.11
CA LEU A 318 -18.75 -13.58 9.29
C LEU A 318 -19.88 -12.61 9.68
N SER A 319 -20.02 -12.26 10.97
CA SER A 319 -20.95 -11.22 11.41
C SER A 319 -20.58 -9.84 10.83
N CYS A 320 -19.29 -9.52 10.76
CA CYS A 320 -18.83 -8.30 10.10
C CYS A 320 -19.20 -8.29 8.61
N ALA A 321 -18.96 -9.42 7.92
CA ALA A 321 -19.32 -9.58 6.51
C ALA A 321 -20.83 -9.45 6.24
N GLU A 322 -21.68 -10.05 7.11
CA GLU A 322 -23.13 -9.89 7.02
C GLU A 322 -23.58 -8.44 7.17
N LYS A 323 -23.05 -7.74 8.17
CA LYS A 323 -23.35 -6.31 8.39
C LYS A 323 -22.97 -5.47 7.17
N ALA A 324 -21.76 -5.66 6.65
CA ALA A 324 -21.26 -4.97 5.46
C ALA A 324 -22.14 -5.25 4.23
N ALA A 325 -22.50 -6.50 3.99
CA ALA A 325 -23.37 -6.90 2.88
C ALA A 325 -24.77 -6.30 3.00
N LYS A 326 -25.34 -6.21 4.22
CA LYS A 326 -26.64 -5.55 4.46
C LYS A 326 -26.57 -4.05 4.14
N ILE A 327 -25.53 -3.37 4.59
CA ILE A 327 -25.32 -1.93 4.29
C ILE A 327 -25.20 -1.72 2.78
N ARG A 328 -24.31 -2.46 2.10
CA ARG A 328 -24.12 -2.38 0.65
C ARG A 328 -25.44 -2.57 -0.11
N LYS A 329 -26.20 -3.64 0.20
CA LYS A 329 -27.51 -3.91 -0.44
C LYS A 329 -28.51 -2.78 -0.21
N THR A 330 -28.50 -2.13 0.96
CA THR A 330 -29.38 -1.00 1.26
C THR A 330 -28.99 0.23 0.45
N GLU A 331 -27.68 0.51 0.34
CA GLU A 331 -27.16 1.62 -0.50
C GLU A 331 -27.45 1.40 -1.98
N GLU A 332 -27.26 0.19 -2.50
CA GLU A 332 -27.57 -0.17 -3.88
C GLU A 332 -29.06 0.03 -4.20
N ARG A 333 -29.95 -0.39 -3.29
CA ARG A 333 -31.40 -0.18 -3.42
C ARG A 333 -31.75 1.31 -3.39
N ALA A 334 -31.14 2.09 -2.49
CA ALA A 334 -31.35 3.53 -2.42
C ALA A 334 -30.90 4.24 -3.71
N LYS A 335 -29.71 3.89 -4.23
CA LYS A 335 -29.21 4.39 -5.52
C LYS A 335 -30.12 4.04 -6.68
N THR A 336 -30.58 2.79 -6.76
CA THR A 336 -31.50 2.33 -7.81
C THR A 336 -32.82 3.08 -7.74
N ASN A 337 -33.39 3.26 -6.53
CA ASN A 337 -34.61 4.03 -6.34
C ASN A 337 -34.48 5.50 -6.75
N LEU A 338 -33.34 6.13 -6.44
CA LEU A 338 -33.05 7.50 -6.87
C LEU A 338 -32.95 7.61 -8.40
N LEU A 339 -32.22 6.68 -9.03
CA LEU A 339 -32.10 6.64 -10.49
C LEU A 339 -33.43 6.35 -11.18
N THR A 340 -34.28 5.52 -10.60
CA THR A 340 -35.62 5.22 -11.11
C THR A 340 -36.54 6.45 -10.96
N LYS A 341 -36.49 7.15 -9.81
CA LYS A 341 -37.19 8.41 -9.62
C LYS A 341 -36.72 9.49 -10.60
N GLN A 342 -35.42 9.59 -10.88
CA GLN A 342 -34.91 10.53 -11.90
C GLN A 342 -35.35 10.19 -13.32
N LYS A 343 -35.52 8.91 -13.66
CA LYS A 343 -36.09 8.51 -14.97
C LYS A 343 -37.56 8.89 -15.12
N TYR A 344 -38.29 9.06 -14.03
CA TYR A 344 -39.70 9.46 -14.06
C TYR A 344 -39.96 10.94 -13.78
N SER A 345 -38.96 11.71 -13.36
CA SER A 345 -39.06 13.17 -13.29
C SER A 345 -38.48 13.84 -14.56
N PHE A 346 -39.02 13.49 -15.72
CA PHE A 346 -39.06 14.46 -16.81
C PHE A 346 -40.13 15.49 -16.43
N ASP A 347 -39.86 16.22 -15.41
CA ASP A 347 -40.56 17.45 -15.12
C ASP A 347 -40.04 18.48 -16.11
N SER A 348 -40.63 18.45 -17.29
CA SER A 348 -40.49 19.47 -18.34
C SER A 348 -41.12 20.75 -17.83
N ASN A 349 -40.50 21.41 -16.83
CA ASN A 349 -40.87 22.75 -16.32
C ASN A 349 -42.39 23.00 -16.16
N GLY A 350 -43.18 21.99 -15.79
CA GLY A 350 -44.64 22.10 -15.67
C GLY A 350 -45.40 22.31 -16.99
N LYS A 351 -44.71 22.25 -18.14
CA LYS A 351 -45.35 22.50 -19.46
C LYS A 351 -46.02 21.27 -20.06
N LEU A 352 -45.47 20.06 -19.82
CA LEU A 352 -46.06 18.82 -20.30
C LEU A 352 -47.29 18.43 -19.47
N ALA A 353 -48.44 18.40 -20.06
CA ALA A 353 -49.61 17.82 -19.44
C ALA A 353 -49.68 16.33 -19.78
N ASN A 354 -49.23 15.47 -18.88
CA ASN A 354 -49.18 14.00 -19.04
C ASN A 354 -50.57 13.38 -19.12
N CYS A 355 -50.66 12.18 -19.75
CA CYS A 355 -51.81 11.30 -19.70
C CYS A 355 -51.66 10.29 -18.52
N GLU A 356 -52.76 9.63 -18.18
CA GLU A 356 -52.85 8.70 -17.04
C GLU A 356 -52.26 7.32 -17.35
N LYS A 357 -52.39 6.83 -18.60
CA LYS A 357 -51.80 5.55 -19.03
C LYS A 357 -50.30 5.63 -19.06
N LYS A 358 -49.66 4.55 -18.60
CA LYS A 358 -48.19 4.42 -18.49
C LYS A 358 -47.57 3.62 -19.65
N ASP A 359 -48.37 2.94 -20.44
CA ASP A 359 -47.90 2.17 -21.60
C ASP A 359 -47.75 3.12 -22.80
N PRO A 360 -46.53 3.40 -23.30
CA PRO A 360 -46.30 4.32 -24.39
C PRO A 360 -47.00 3.93 -25.69
N SER A 361 -47.26 2.65 -25.91
CA SER A 361 -47.95 2.14 -27.09
C SER A 361 -49.43 2.53 -27.16
N LEU A 362 -49.99 2.92 -26.02
CA LEU A 362 -51.41 3.35 -25.87
C LEU A 362 -51.55 4.84 -25.63
N CYS A 363 -50.46 5.62 -25.78
CA CYS A 363 -50.46 7.07 -25.51
C CYS A 363 -50.13 7.86 -26.76
N GLU A 364 -50.74 9.02 -26.85
CA GLU A 364 -50.49 10.03 -27.88
C GLU A 364 -49.92 11.31 -27.26
N ILE A 365 -49.01 11.99 -27.97
CA ILE A 365 -48.50 13.29 -27.56
C ILE A 365 -48.81 14.33 -28.65
N PHE A 366 -49.45 15.39 -28.25
CA PHE A 366 -49.74 16.55 -29.11
C PHE A 366 -48.77 17.68 -28.76
N ILE A 367 -48.00 18.11 -29.75
CA ILE A 367 -47.09 19.24 -29.65
C ILE A 367 -47.83 20.44 -30.21
N VAL A 368 -48.04 21.49 -29.42
CA VAL A 368 -48.77 22.70 -29.79
C VAL A 368 -47.91 23.94 -29.63
N GLU A 369 -48.16 24.94 -30.48
CA GLU A 369 -47.42 26.20 -30.43
C GLU A 369 -47.99 27.14 -29.37
N GLY A 370 -47.16 27.47 -28.38
CA GLY A 370 -47.45 28.45 -27.34
C GLY A 370 -48.41 28.00 -26.25
N ASP A 371 -48.40 28.75 -25.18
CA ASP A 371 -49.18 28.46 -23.97
C ASP A 371 -50.70 28.63 -24.17
N SER A 372 -51.12 29.51 -25.09
CA SER A 372 -52.54 29.75 -25.40
C SER A 372 -53.14 28.50 -26.06
N ALA A 373 -52.56 28.02 -27.15
CA ALA A 373 -53.04 26.80 -27.82
C ALA A 373 -52.87 25.57 -26.87
N GLY A 374 -51.80 25.52 -26.05
CA GLY A 374 -51.59 24.53 -25.01
C GLY A 374 -52.72 24.50 -23.99
N GLY A 375 -53.26 25.66 -23.58
CA GLY A 375 -54.36 25.75 -22.64
C GLY A 375 -55.66 25.15 -23.20
N SER A 376 -56.03 25.53 -24.43
CA SER A 376 -57.21 24.96 -25.08
C SER A 376 -57.11 23.46 -25.35
N ALA A 377 -55.94 23.00 -25.82
CA ALA A 377 -55.67 21.58 -26.04
C ALA A 377 -55.71 20.75 -24.74
N LYS A 378 -55.17 21.28 -23.63
CA LYS A 378 -55.23 20.63 -22.30
C LYS A 378 -56.66 20.42 -21.81
N THR A 379 -57.56 21.34 -22.15
CA THR A 379 -58.97 21.26 -21.75
C THR A 379 -59.76 20.28 -22.62
N ALA A 380 -59.47 20.17 -23.90
CA ALA A 380 -60.16 19.34 -24.86
C ALA A 380 -59.70 17.92 -24.98
N ARG A 381 -58.51 17.56 -24.41
CA ARG A 381 -57.88 16.25 -24.57
C ARG A 381 -58.59 15.15 -23.79
N ASP A 382 -58.47 13.90 -24.24
CA ASP A 382 -58.71 12.75 -23.39
C ASP A 382 -57.51 12.50 -22.46
N ARG A 383 -57.71 12.73 -21.17
CA ARG A 383 -56.67 12.62 -20.15
C ARG A 383 -56.13 11.19 -19.98
N ASN A 384 -56.87 10.18 -20.38
CA ASN A 384 -56.49 8.79 -20.22
C ASN A 384 -55.24 8.44 -21.06
N TYR A 385 -55.17 8.94 -22.32
CA TYR A 385 -54.12 8.55 -23.25
C TYR A 385 -53.47 9.69 -24.04
N GLN A 386 -53.98 10.94 -23.94
CA GLN A 386 -53.46 12.09 -24.66
C GLN A 386 -52.68 13.03 -23.76
N ALA A 387 -51.41 13.27 -24.12
CA ALA A 387 -50.51 14.23 -23.48
C ALA A 387 -50.34 15.48 -24.37
N ILE A 388 -50.24 16.67 -23.77
CA ILE A 388 -50.05 17.95 -24.47
C ILE A 388 -48.71 18.58 -24.06
N LEU A 389 -47.89 18.94 -25.03
CA LEU A 389 -46.62 19.65 -24.82
C LEU A 389 -46.65 20.99 -25.59
N PRO A 390 -46.87 22.13 -24.92
CA PRO A 390 -46.73 23.43 -25.54
C PRO A 390 -45.25 23.80 -25.71
N ILE A 391 -44.86 24.17 -26.93
CA ILE A 391 -43.52 24.62 -27.28
C ILE A 391 -43.56 26.09 -27.64
N ARG A 392 -42.66 26.90 -27.10
CA ARG A 392 -42.51 28.32 -27.41
C ARG A 392 -41.36 28.55 -28.38
N GLY A 393 -41.62 29.25 -29.52
CA GLY A 393 -40.61 29.73 -30.46
C GLY A 393 -40.37 28.82 -31.67
N LYS A 394 -39.60 29.30 -32.65
CA LYS A 394 -39.21 28.55 -33.83
C LYS A 394 -38.40 27.31 -33.40
N ILE A 395 -38.86 26.13 -33.79
CA ILE A 395 -38.07 24.90 -33.63
C ILE A 395 -36.91 25.01 -34.61
N LEU A 396 -35.70 25.13 -34.07
CA LEU A 396 -34.47 25.03 -34.87
C LEU A 396 -34.36 23.58 -35.35
N ASN A 397 -34.42 23.40 -36.67
CA ASN A 397 -34.15 22.09 -37.28
C ASN A 397 -32.65 21.73 -37.08
N ARG A 398 -32.37 20.90 -36.09
CA ARG A 398 -31.00 20.45 -35.77
C ARG A 398 -30.71 19.04 -36.26
N SER A 399 -31.31 18.62 -37.34
CA SER A 399 -31.12 17.30 -37.91
C SER A 399 -29.68 17.01 -38.39
N GLU A 400 -28.82 18.03 -38.52
CA GLU A 400 -27.45 17.90 -39.04
C GLU A 400 -26.33 18.12 -38.00
N GLU A 401 -26.64 18.54 -36.79
CA GLU A 401 -25.59 18.64 -35.73
C GLU A 401 -25.49 17.37 -34.91
N ARG A 402 -24.60 16.45 -35.30
CA ARG A 402 -24.01 15.46 -34.42
C ARG A 402 -23.18 16.18 -33.38
N ARG A 403 -23.73 16.51 -32.25
CA ARG A 403 -22.94 16.85 -31.07
C ARG A 403 -22.56 15.59 -30.37
N VAL A 404 -21.29 15.20 -30.53
CA VAL A 404 -20.59 14.35 -29.60
C VAL A 404 -20.66 15.03 -28.24
N GLY A 405 -21.28 14.38 -27.27
CA GLY A 405 -21.45 14.91 -25.94
C GLY A 405 -20.10 15.25 -25.28
N LYS A 406 -20.09 16.35 -24.58
CA LYS A 406 -19.14 16.62 -23.52
C LYS A 406 -19.65 16.00 -22.22
#